data_927cc11ba6f832820dac4e5b25fdc375
#
_entry.id   927cc11ba6f832820dac4e5b25fdc375
#
_cell.length_a   1.000
_cell.length_b   1.000
_cell.length_c   1.000
_cell.angle_alpha   90.00
_cell.angle_beta   90.00
_cell.angle_gamma   90.00
#
_symmetry.space_group_name_H-M   'P 1'
#
loop_
_entity.id
_entity.type
_entity.pdbx_description
1 polymer ?
#
loop_
_entity_poly.entity_id
_entity_poly.type
_entity_poly.pdbx_seq_one_letter_code
_entity_poly.pdbx_strand_id
1 'polypeptide(L)'
;SDEKVYAALARSRTLFYTPVVAGAMATMRKDISLLINRVSACIEQGLSGPGRNAAPIGRLELIIIDEAERLTTTTLEYLRDQFDRSDTGLILIGMPGLEKQFSHYPQFYSRVGFAHQYRPLGQDELLFVLERHWRSLGKTLDPDDFTDAQAIAAVERITRGNFRLLERLFPQIQRVLKINELDTITNDVIEAAQSTLVIGVT
;
A
#
# COMPACT_ATOMS: atom_id res chain seq x y z
N SER A 1 -5.11 22.55 2.74
CA SER A 1 -4.88 22.84 4.16
C SER A 1 -5.08 21.57 4.96
N ASP A 2 -4.28 21.37 5.96
CA ASP A 2 -4.21 20.17 6.79
C ASP A 2 -5.56 19.77 7.39
N GLU A 3 -6.40 20.76 7.72
CA GLU A 3 -7.73 20.56 8.29
C GLU A 3 -8.67 19.73 7.39
N LYS A 4 -8.59 19.91 6.08
CA LYS A 4 -9.38 19.11 5.12
C LYS A 4 -8.90 17.65 5.07
N VAL A 5 -7.61 17.42 5.24
CA VAL A 5 -7.01 16.08 5.28
C VAL A 5 -7.45 15.36 6.56
N TYR A 6 -7.36 16.01 7.73
CA TYR A 6 -7.84 15.42 8.98
C TYR A 6 -9.33 15.11 8.95
N ALA A 7 -10.14 16.00 8.37
CA ALA A 7 -11.56 15.78 8.22
C ALA A 7 -11.89 14.60 7.28
N ALA A 8 -11.07 14.36 6.26
CA ALA A 8 -11.24 13.20 5.38
C ALA A 8 -10.85 11.89 6.07
N LEU A 9 -9.73 11.89 6.81
CA LEU A 9 -9.30 10.74 7.62
C LEU A 9 -10.33 10.42 8.71
N ALA A 10 -10.84 11.44 9.40
CA ALA A 10 -11.86 11.26 10.41
C ALA A 10 -13.14 10.62 9.87
N ARG A 11 -13.54 10.95 8.63
CA ARG A 11 -14.70 10.31 7.97
C ARG A 11 -14.49 8.84 7.68
N SER A 12 -13.28 8.43 7.33
CA SER A 12 -12.96 7.02 7.11
C SER A 12 -12.76 6.24 8.41
N ARG A 13 -12.64 6.93 9.55
CA ARG A 13 -12.29 6.37 10.86
C ARG A 13 -11.00 5.54 10.84
N THR A 14 -10.15 5.81 9.84
CA THR A 14 -8.88 5.15 9.59
C THR A 14 -7.80 6.21 9.50
N LEU A 15 -6.70 6.01 10.22
CA LEU A 15 -5.49 6.81 10.12
C LEU A 15 -4.43 6.04 9.35
N PHE A 16 -3.94 6.63 8.27
CA PHE A 16 -2.79 6.12 7.53
C PHE A 16 -1.57 7.02 7.82
N TYR A 17 -0.47 6.42 8.22
CA TYR A 17 0.76 7.13 8.57
C TYR A 17 1.99 6.44 7.99
N THR A 18 2.90 7.23 7.41
CA THR A 18 4.22 6.78 6.97
C THR A 18 5.28 7.57 7.74
N PRO A 19 6.14 6.90 8.52
CA PRO A 19 7.22 7.57 9.24
C PRO A 19 8.20 8.23 8.28
N VAL A 20 8.42 9.53 8.43
CA VAL A 20 9.43 10.26 7.67
C VAL A 20 10.74 10.22 8.44
N VAL A 21 11.86 9.92 7.75
CA VAL A 21 13.20 10.03 8.34
C VAL A 21 13.57 11.51 8.43
N ALA A 22 13.09 12.16 9.48
CA ALA A 22 13.52 13.51 9.82
C ALA A 22 14.09 13.48 11.24
N GLY A 23 15.38 13.58 11.33
CA GLY A 23 16.24 14.08 12.42
C GLY A 23 15.95 13.57 13.77
N ALA A 24 15.28 13.49 14.68
CA ALA A 24 15.34 13.03 16.06
C ALA A 24 14.20 12.06 16.44
N MET A 25 14.58 10.95 17.07
CA MET A 25 13.64 9.92 17.57
C MET A 25 12.48 10.48 18.43
N ALA A 26 12.67 11.60 19.11
CA ALA A 26 11.65 12.27 19.90
C ALA A 26 10.54 12.93 19.06
N THR A 27 10.83 13.30 17.82
CA THR A 27 9.88 13.94 16.90
C THR A 27 8.85 12.93 16.38
N MET A 28 9.27 11.73 16.02
CA MET A 28 8.39 10.69 15.48
C MET A 28 7.26 10.29 16.43
N ARG A 29 7.55 10.13 17.73
CA ARG A 29 6.52 9.84 18.74
C ARG A 29 5.52 10.99 18.87
N LYS A 30 6.03 12.22 18.87
CA LYS A 30 5.18 13.43 18.96
C LYS A 30 4.28 13.55 17.74
N ASP A 31 4.80 13.25 16.55
CA ASP A 31 4.06 13.36 15.32
C ASP A 31 2.93 12.32 15.27
N ILE A 32 3.20 11.06 15.59
CA ILE A 32 2.18 10.01 15.63
C ILE A 32 1.12 10.29 16.69
N SER A 33 1.52 10.67 17.91
CA SER A 33 0.57 10.97 18.96
C SER A 33 -0.27 12.20 18.65
N LEU A 34 0.33 13.22 18.05
CA LEU A 34 -0.38 14.41 17.60
C LEU A 34 -1.40 14.07 16.51
N LEU A 35 -1.04 13.22 15.54
CA LEU A 35 -1.95 12.77 14.48
C LEU A 35 -3.13 11.99 15.05
N ILE A 36 -2.86 10.99 15.89
CA ILE A 36 -3.91 10.20 16.53
C ILE A 36 -4.85 11.09 17.32
N ASN A 37 -4.31 11.99 18.15
CA ASN A 37 -5.13 12.90 18.96
C ASN A 37 -5.96 13.86 18.09
N ARG A 38 -5.41 14.39 17.01
CA ARG A 38 -6.13 15.28 16.08
C ARG A 38 -7.25 14.56 15.34
N VAL A 39 -6.97 13.36 14.81
CA VAL A 39 -7.99 12.57 14.14
C VAL A 39 -9.08 12.15 15.12
N SER A 40 -8.72 11.68 16.31
CA SER A 40 -9.68 11.34 17.38
C SER A 40 -10.54 12.53 17.79
N ALA A 41 -9.93 13.70 17.99
CA ALA A 41 -10.68 14.91 18.32
C ALA A 41 -11.65 15.33 17.18
N CYS A 42 -11.26 15.19 15.92
CA CYS A 42 -12.15 15.46 14.80
C CYS A 42 -13.32 14.46 14.73
N ILE A 43 -13.07 13.19 15.08
CA ILE A 43 -14.10 12.15 15.16
C ILE A 43 -15.06 12.47 16.31
N GLU A 44 -14.55 12.78 17.51
CA GLU A 44 -15.35 13.06 18.71
C GLU A 44 -16.18 14.34 18.59
N GLN A 45 -15.64 15.39 17.97
CA GLN A 45 -16.34 16.66 17.72
C GLN A 45 -17.44 16.54 16.67
N GLY A 46 -17.57 15.35 16.05
CA GLY A 46 -18.66 15.03 15.14
C GLY A 46 -18.70 15.93 13.94
N LEU A 47 -17.53 16.31 13.35
CA LEU A 47 -17.50 17.16 12.17
C LEU A 47 -18.80 18.00 12.06
N SER A 48 -19.07 18.80 13.07
CA SER A 48 -20.29 19.61 13.15
C SER A 48 -20.23 20.67 12.06
N GLY A 49 -20.45 20.19 10.82
CA GLY A 49 -20.97 21.07 9.78
C GLY A 49 -22.40 21.44 10.17
N PRO A 50 -22.89 22.62 9.82
CA PRO A 50 -24.24 23.08 10.14
C PRO A 50 -25.29 22.22 9.42
N GLY A 51 -25.70 21.12 10.00
CA GLY A 51 -26.69 20.23 9.40
C GLY A 51 -26.88 18.89 10.12
N ARG A 52 -27.53 18.93 11.26
CA ARG A 52 -28.53 17.96 11.75
C ARG A 52 -28.12 16.50 11.92
N ASN A 53 -28.31 16.02 13.16
CA ASN A 53 -28.53 14.61 13.51
C ASN A 53 -27.46 13.61 13.09
N ALA A 54 -26.17 13.99 13.11
CA ALA A 54 -25.12 13.01 13.08
C ALA A 54 -25.10 12.27 14.43
N ALA A 55 -25.35 10.97 14.39
CA ALA A 55 -25.01 10.09 15.50
C ALA A 55 -23.56 10.41 15.94
N PRO A 56 -23.20 10.28 17.22
CA PRO A 56 -21.84 10.53 17.66
C PRO A 56 -20.90 9.71 16.80
N ILE A 57 -20.05 10.42 16.04
CA ILE A 57 -19.08 9.78 15.16
C ILE A 57 -18.11 9.10 16.08
N GLY A 58 -18.12 7.77 16.07
CA GLY A 58 -17.41 6.95 17.01
C GLY A 58 -15.89 7.14 16.98
N ARG A 59 -15.20 6.38 17.81
CA ARG A 59 -13.74 6.36 17.97
C ARG A 59 -13.02 6.01 16.66
N LEU A 60 -11.74 6.33 16.57
CA LEU A 60 -10.83 5.84 15.54
C LEU A 60 -10.84 4.31 15.56
N GLU A 61 -11.13 3.71 14.43
CA GLU A 61 -11.32 2.24 14.32
C GLU A 61 -10.06 1.52 13.87
N LEU A 62 -9.26 2.18 13.04
CA LEU A 62 -8.09 1.56 12.42
C LEU A 62 -6.95 2.55 12.26
N ILE A 63 -5.77 2.12 12.63
CA ILE A 63 -4.50 2.80 12.37
C ILE A 63 -3.68 1.91 11.44
N ILE A 64 -3.24 2.44 10.31
CA ILE A 64 -2.35 1.77 9.37
C ILE A 64 -1.03 2.55 9.35
N ILE A 65 0.07 1.87 9.62
CA ILE A 65 1.40 2.46 9.58
C ILE A 65 2.21 1.75 8.50
N ASP A 66 2.60 2.49 7.47
CA ASP A 66 3.53 2.02 6.44
C ASP A 66 4.97 2.33 6.85
N GLU A 67 5.93 1.59 6.29
CA GLU A 67 7.36 1.66 6.67
C GLU A 67 7.60 1.47 8.18
N ALA A 68 6.87 0.52 8.77
CA ALA A 68 6.88 0.30 10.22
C ALA A 68 8.24 -0.15 10.78
N GLU A 69 9.17 -0.61 9.94
CA GLU A 69 10.56 -0.87 10.32
C GLU A 69 11.31 0.36 10.82
N ARG A 70 10.78 1.57 10.52
CA ARG A 70 11.34 2.84 11.01
C ARG A 70 10.85 3.24 12.39
N LEU A 71 9.89 2.50 12.96
CA LEU A 71 9.37 2.80 14.29
C LEU A 71 10.42 2.54 15.37
N THR A 72 10.53 3.48 16.29
CA THR A 72 11.38 3.34 17.48
C THR A 72 10.66 2.52 18.55
N THR A 73 11.42 1.90 19.46
CA THR A 73 10.87 1.18 20.62
C THR A 73 9.87 2.05 21.41
N THR A 74 10.19 3.32 21.60
CA THR A 74 9.30 4.26 22.32
C THR A 74 7.98 4.46 21.59
N THR A 75 8.02 4.50 20.25
CA THR A 75 6.80 4.63 19.43
C THR A 75 5.99 3.35 19.45
N LEU A 76 6.64 2.17 19.40
CA LEU A 76 5.96 0.88 19.53
C LEU A 76 5.27 0.73 20.88
N GLU A 77 5.90 1.13 21.98
CA GLU A 77 5.28 1.13 23.30
C GLU A 77 4.09 2.09 23.40
N TYR A 78 4.18 3.26 22.77
CA TYR A 78 3.04 4.17 22.69
C TYR A 78 1.88 3.57 21.90
N LEU A 79 2.15 2.94 20.75
CA LEU A 79 1.13 2.28 19.94
C LEU A 79 0.50 1.10 20.68
N ARG A 80 1.30 0.32 21.40
CA ARG A 80 0.82 -0.77 22.27
C ARG A 80 -0.14 -0.24 23.34
N ASP A 81 0.26 0.81 24.05
CA ASP A 81 -0.57 1.43 25.09
C ASP A 81 -1.88 1.99 24.50
N GLN A 82 -1.82 2.57 23.32
CA GLN A 82 -3.01 3.05 22.61
C GLN A 82 -3.93 1.89 22.20
N PHE A 83 -3.36 0.80 21.68
CA PHE A 83 -4.09 -0.42 21.33
C PHE A 83 -4.74 -1.07 22.57
N ASP A 84 -4.01 -1.18 23.68
CA ASP A 84 -4.50 -1.81 24.92
C ASP A 84 -5.64 -0.99 25.58
N ARG A 85 -5.71 0.33 25.33
CA ARG A 85 -6.73 1.24 25.92
C ARG A 85 -7.93 1.51 25.03
N SER A 86 -7.86 1.14 23.75
CA SER A 86 -8.90 1.45 22.79
C SER A 86 -9.26 0.23 21.95
N ASP A 87 -10.48 0.22 21.41
CA ASP A 87 -10.90 -0.81 20.42
C ASP A 87 -10.41 -0.48 19.01
N THR A 88 -9.22 0.13 18.89
CA THR A 88 -8.65 0.55 17.60
C THR A 88 -7.81 -0.58 17.02
N GLY A 89 -8.11 -0.99 15.80
CA GLY A 89 -7.28 -1.93 15.05
C GLY A 89 -5.94 -1.30 14.65
N LEU A 90 -4.87 -2.10 14.58
CA LEU A 90 -3.56 -1.65 14.15
C LEU A 90 -3.02 -2.58 13.05
N ILE A 91 -2.65 -1.98 11.92
CA ILE A 91 -1.94 -2.67 10.83
C ILE A 91 -0.59 -2.02 10.65
N LEU A 92 0.46 -2.83 10.70
CA LEU A 92 1.83 -2.42 10.44
C LEU A 92 2.28 -3.03 9.12
N ILE A 93 2.69 -2.18 8.19
CA ILE A 93 3.21 -2.56 6.89
C ILE A 93 4.68 -2.20 6.86
N GLY A 94 5.54 -3.11 6.37
CA GLY A 94 6.96 -2.86 6.32
C GLY A 94 7.71 -3.89 5.52
N MET A 95 9.03 -3.85 5.59
CA MET A 95 9.89 -4.77 4.85
C MET A 95 9.76 -6.22 5.34
N PRO A 96 10.05 -7.22 4.47
CA PRO A 96 10.10 -8.62 4.89
C PRO A 96 10.99 -8.82 6.12
N GLY A 97 10.49 -9.54 7.11
CA GLY A 97 11.20 -9.79 8.38
C GLY A 97 10.83 -8.80 9.49
N LEU A 98 9.89 -7.89 9.27
CA LEU A 98 9.39 -6.96 10.28
C LEU A 98 8.91 -7.69 11.55
N GLU A 99 8.29 -8.85 11.42
CA GLU A 99 7.85 -9.69 12.52
C GLU A 99 9.03 -10.15 13.40
N LYS A 100 10.20 -10.40 12.80
CA LYS A 100 11.43 -10.76 13.54
C LYS A 100 11.98 -9.57 14.32
N GLN A 101 11.90 -8.38 13.75
CA GLN A 101 12.28 -7.16 14.47
C GLN A 101 11.39 -6.96 15.69
N PHE A 102 10.09 -7.15 15.56
CA PHE A 102 9.15 -6.99 16.67
C PHE A 102 9.26 -8.10 17.72
N SER A 103 9.74 -9.28 17.39
CA SER A 103 9.97 -10.36 18.36
C SER A 103 10.98 -9.99 19.45
N HIS A 104 11.83 -8.99 19.22
CA HIS A 104 12.72 -8.42 20.25
C HIS A 104 11.98 -7.57 21.31
N TYR A 105 10.69 -7.31 21.08
CA TYR A 105 9.81 -6.58 22.00
C TYR A 105 8.64 -7.47 22.42
N PRO A 106 8.83 -8.38 23.40
CA PRO A 106 7.84 -9.42 23.74
C PRO A 106 6.46 -8.85 24.12
N GLN A 107 6.45 -7.70 24.79
CA GLN A 107 5.20 -7.06 25.19
C GLN A 107 4.39 -6.53 24.00
N PHE A 108 5.05 -6.04 22.97
CA PHE A 108 4.42 -5.65 21.72
C PHE A 108 4.05 -6.88 20.88
N TYR A 109 5.00 -7.79 20.73
CA TYR A 109 4.82 -8.99 19.90
C TYR A 109 3.67 -9.88 20.36
N SER A 110 3.39 -9.96 21.67
CA SER A 110 2.25 -10.71 22.21
C SER A 110 0.86 -10.18 21.78
N ARG A 111 0.79 -8.98 21.21
CA ARG A 111 -0.43 -8.39 20.64
C ARG A 111 -0.56 -8.60 19.14
N VAL A 112 0.49 -9.11 18.48
CA VAL A 112 0.45 -9.42 17.05
C VAL A 112 -0.41 -10.67 16.86
N GLY A 113 -1.62 -10.49 16.36
CA GLY A 113 -2.55 -11.58 16.11
C GLY A 113 -2.30 -12.30 14.79
N PHE A 114 -1.73 -11.60 13.82
CA PHE A 114 -1.51 -12.14 12.47
C PHE A 114 -0.33 -11.45 11.80
N ALA A 115 0.50 -12.22 11.11
CA ALA A 115 1.57 -11.73 10.26
C ALA A 115 1.43 -12.33 8.86
N HIS A 116 1.35 -11.48 7.85
CA HIS A 116 1.24 -11.90 6.45
C HIS A 116 2.42 -11.38 5.65
N GLN A 117 3.08 -12.27 4.94
CA GLN A 117 4.16 -11.92 4.04
C GLN A 117 3.67 -11.89 2.60
N TYR A 118 3.71 -10.72 1.98
CA TYR A 118 3.45 -10.58 0.55
C TYR A 118 4.66 -11.06 -0.23
N ARG A 119 4.48 -12.11 -1.00
CA ARG A 119 5.47 -12.65 -1.94
C ARG A 119 5.24 -12.08 -3.36
N PRO A 120 6.21 -12.19 -4.26
CA PRO A 120 5.95 -11.98 -5.69
C PRO A 120 4.78 -12.85 -6.16
N LEU A 121 4.03 -12.36 -7.14
CA LEU A 121 2.89 -13.07 -7.71
C LEU A 121 3.33 -14.42 -8.30
N GLY A 122 2.59 -15.46 -7.96
CA GLY A 122 2.71 -16.75 -8.64
C GLY A 122 2.08 -16.69 -10.05
N GLN A 123 2.24 -17.76 -10.83
CA GLN A 123 1.83 -17.79 -12.23
C GLN A 123 0.33 -17.53 -12.41
N ASP A 124 -0.52 -18.17 -11.61
CA ASP A 124 -1.99 -17.98 -11.68
C ASP A 124 -2.41 -16.57 -11.27
N GLU A 125 -1.75 -16.03 -10.22
CA GLU A 125 -1.98 -14.66 -9.75
C GLU A 125 -1.54 -13.64 -10.80
N LEU A 126 -0.41 -13.89 -11.46
CA LEU A 126 0.10 -13.07 -12.54
C LEU A 126 -0.90 -13.05 -13.72
N LEU A 127 -1.37 -14.21 -14.17
CA LEU A 127 -2.37 -14.31 -15.22
C LEU A 127 -3.62 -13.51 -14.89
N PHE A 128 -4.15 -13.64 -13.69
CA PHE A 128 -5.31 -12.88 -13.25
C PHE A 128 -5.10 -11.36 -13.34
N VAL A 129 -3.91 -10.89 -12.95
CA VAL A 129 -3.54 -9.47 -13.04
C VAL A 129 -3.40 -9.04 -14.49
N LEU A 130 -2.77 -9.88 -15.33
CA LEU A 130 -2.60 -9.61 -16.77
C LEU A 130 -3.92 -9.51 -17.51
N GLU A 131 -4.86 -10.43 -17.27
CA GLU A 131 -6.21 -10.38 -17.85
C GLU A 131 -6.89 -9.03 -17.56
N ARG A 132 -6.74 -8.54 -16.35
CA ARG A 132 -7.30 -7.24 -15.96
C ARG A 132 -6.65 -6.09 -16.72
N HIS A 133 -5.34 -6.14 -16.92
CA HIS A 133 -4.62 -5.12 -17.69
C HIS A 133 -4.98 -5.18 -19.18
N TRP A 134 -5.03 -6.37 -19.81
CA TRP A 134 -5.49 -6.52 -21.19
C TRP A 134 -6.89 -5.94 -21.37
N ARG A 135 -7.80 -6.28 -20.45
CA ARG A 135 -9.17 -5.75 -20.48
C ARG A 135 -9.22 -4.22 -20.35
N SER A 136 -8.35 -3.62 -19.55
CA SER A 136 -8.26 -2.16 -19.44
C SER A 136 -7.83 -1.46 -20.74
N LEU A 137 -7.15 -2.20 -21.63
CA LEU A 137 -6.74 -1.77 -22.96
C LEU A 137 -7.78 -2.12 -24.04
N GLY A 138 -8.96 -2.64 -23.63
CA GLY A 138 -9.99 -3.09 -24.56
C GLY A 138 -9.66 -4.41 -25.29
N LYS A 139 -8.74 -5.21 -24.73
CA LYS A 139 -8.25 -6.46 -25.29
C LYS A 139 -8.66 -7.65 -24.42
N THR A 140 -8.66 -8.83 -25.03
CA THR A 140 -8.86 -10.11 -24.33
C THR A 140 -7.53 -10.85 -24.33
N LEU A 141 -7.10 -11.33 -23.18
CA LEU A 141 -5.94 -12.18 -23.05
C LEU A 141 -6.36 -13.63 -23.32
N ASP A 142 -5.71 -14.30 -24.26
CA ASP A 142 -5.88 -15.72 -24.53
C ASP A 142 -4.55 -16.46 -24.31
N PRO A 143 -4.39 -17.18 -23.18
CA PRO A 143 -3.15 -17.90 -22.90
C PRO A 143 -2.80 -19.00 -23.91
N ASP A 144 -3.78 -19.47 -24.68
CA ASP A 144 -3.58 -20.49 -25.72
C ASP A 144 -3.16 -19.87 -27.06
N ASP A 145 -3.31 -18.56 -27.23
CA ASP A 145 -2.76 -17.84 -28.39
C ASP A 145 -1.25 -17.68 -28.27
N PHE A 146 -0.53 -17.96 -29.32
CA PHE A 146 0.93 -17.95 -29.34
C PHE A 146 1.52 -16.57 -29.03
N THR A 147 0.90 -15.50 -29.51
CA THR A 147 1.37 -14.13 -29.31
C THR A 147 1.17 -13.71 -27.84
N ASP A 148 0.00 -13.99 -27.28
CA ASP A 148 -0.31 -13.70 -25.89
C ASP A 148 0.54 -14.55 -24.93
N ALA A 149 0.75 -15.83 -25.24
CA ALA A 149 1.65 -16.69 -24.47
C ALA A 149 3.09 -16.16 -24.43
N GLN A 150 3.61 -15.65 -25.54
CA GLN A 150 4.93 -15.00 -25.58
C GLN A 150 4.94 -13.69 -24.77
N ALA A 151 3.88 -12.90 -24.86
CA ALA A 151 3.74 -11.67 -24.11
C ALA A 151 3.70 -11.96 -22.59
N ILE A 152 2.94 -12.96 -22.15
CA ILE A 152 2.89 -13.41 -20.74
C ILE A 152 4.29 -13.79 -20.26
N ALA A 153 4.99 -14.63 -21.03
CA ALA A 153 6.35 -15.07 -20.67
C ALA A 153 7.35 -13.91 -20.58
N ALA A 154 7.22 -12.92 -21.48
CA ALA A 154 8.06 -11.72 -21.45
C ALA A 154 7.79 -10.89 -20.19
N VAL A 155 6.53 -10.65 -19.84
CA VAL A 155 6.16 -9.91 -18.61
C VAL A 155 6.65 -10.66 -17.37
N GLU A 156 6.47 -11.98 -17.31
CA GLU A 156 6.94 -12.81 -16.19
C GLU A 156 8.47 -12.70 -16.02
N ARG A 157 9.21 -12.84 -17.11
CA ARG A 157 10.67 -12.71 -17.13
C ARG A 157 11.16 -11.35 -16.62
N ILE A 158 10.50 -10.25 -17.04
CA ILE A 158 10.87 -8.89 -16.69
C ILE A 158 10.51 -8.58 -15.24
N THR A 159 9.31 -8.94 -14.82
CA THR A 159 8.77 -8.52 -13.51
C THR A 159 9.05 -9.51 -12.40
N ARG A 160 9.27 -10.79 -12.75
CA ARG A 160 9.39 -11.91 -11.79
C ARG A 160 8.27 -11.91 -10.74
N GLY A 161 7.07 -11.54 -11.15
CA GLY A 161 5.92 -11.42 -10.27
C GLY A 161 5.92 -10.20 -9.35
N ASN A 162 6.85 -9.26 -9.52
CA ASN A 162 6.86 -8.02 -8.75
C ASN A 162 5.74 -7.09 -9.20
N PHE A 163 4.71 -6.96 -8.36
CA PHE A 163 3.52 -6.16 -8.66
C PHE A 163 3.84 -4.68 -8.97
N ARG A 164 4.80 -4.07 -8.27
CA ARG A 164 5.22 -2.69 -8.53
C ARG A 164 5.85 -2.53 -9.92
N LEU A 165 6.61 -3.51 -10.38
CA LEU A 165 7.17 -3.51 -11.73
C LEU A 165 6.07 -3.68 -12.78
N LEU A 166 5.07 -4.54 -12.52
CA LEU A 166 3.88 -4.67 -13.38
C LEU A 166 3.18 -3.32 -13.54
N GLU A 167 2.81 -2.68 -12.44
CA GLU A 167 2.14 -1.37 -12.44
C GLU A 167 2.93 -0.27 -13.17
N ARG A 168 4.24 -0.40 -13.24
CA ARG A 168 5.10 0.53 -14.00
C ARG A 168 5.25 0.15 -15.46
N LEU A 169 5.23 -1.14 -15.79
CA LEU A 169 5.40 -1.66 -17.14
C LEU A 169 4.17 -1.38 -18.01
N PHE A 170 2.96 -1.57 -17.47
CA PHE A 170 1.74 -1.45 -18.26
C PHE A 170 1.48 -0.06 -18.86
N PRO A 171 1.68 1.06 -18.16
CA PRO A 171 1.59 2.38 -18.77
C PRO A 171 2.59 2.58 -19.92
N GLN A 172 3.77 1.95 -19.86
CA GLN A 172 4.74 2.02 -20.95
C GLN A 172 4.30 1.16 -22.16
N ILE A 173 3.76 -0.04 -21.92
CA ILE A 173 3.14 -0.85 -22.99
C ILE A 173 2.05 -0.05 -23.68
N GLN A 174 1.14 0.54 -22.94
CA GLN A 174 0.07 1.39 -23.48
C GLN A 174 0.62 2.55 -24.32
N ARG A 175 1.68 3.19 -23.82
CA ARG A 175 2.36 4.28 -24.54
C ARG A 175 2.98 3.80 -25.84
N VAL A 176 3.68 2.65 -25.86
CA VAL A 176 4.30 2.07 -27.06
C VAL A 176 3.24 1.72 -28.09
N LEU A 177 2.15 1.06 -27.68
CA LEU A 177 1.02 0.75 -28.57
C LEU A 177 0.46 2.01 -29.21
N LYS A 178 0.20 3.06 -28.41
CA LYS A 178 -0.38 4.31 -28.89
C LYS A 178 0.53 5.07 -29.85
N ILE A 179 1.83 5.16 -29.56
CA ILE A 179 2.79 5.92 -30.39
C ILE A 179 3.00 5.22 -31.75
N ASN A 180 3.00 3.90 -31.76
CA ASN A 180 3.27 3.11 -32.98
C ASN A 180 2.00 2.64 -33.66
N GLU A 181 0.82 3.05 -33.20
CA GLU A 181 -0.49 2.66 -33.74
C GLU A 181 -0.67 1.14 -33.82
N LEU A 182 -0.20 0.43 -32.78
CA LEU A 182 -0.25 -1.03 -32.70
C LEU A 182 -1.46 -1.49 -31.90
N ASP A 183 -2.11 -2.55 -32.40
CA ASP A 183 -3.28 -3.14 -31.76
C ASP A 183 -2.99 -4.41 -30.97
N THR A 184 -1.77 -4.96 -31.06
CA THR A 184 -1.43 -6.23 -30.43
C THR A 184 -0.25 -6.05 -29.47
N ILE A 185 -0.34 -6.66 -28.30
CA ILE A 185 0.75 -6.68 -27.32
C ILE A 185 1.67 -7.85 -27.66
N THR A 186 2.73 -7.58 -28.38
CA THR A 186 3.74 -8.56 -28.75
C THR A 186 4.94 -8.51 -27.77
N ASN A 187 5.80 -9.53 -27.84
CA ASN A 187 7.07 -9.50 -27.10
C ASN A 187 7.88 -8.22 -27.40
N ASP A 188 7.93 -7.78 -28.66
CA ASP A 188 8.68 -6.58 -29.06
C ASP A 188 8.12 -5.31 -28.41
N VAL A 189 6.81 -5.21 -28.30
CA VAL A 189 6.14 -4.10 -27.57
C VAL A 189 6.53 -4.09 -26.12
N ILE A 190 6.59 -5.27 -25.49
CA ILE A 190 6.96 -5.41 -24.07
C ILE A 190 8.44 -5.06 -23.86
N GLU A 191 9.34 -5.51 -24.73
CA GLU A 191 10.76 -5.18 -24.66
C GLU A 191 11.02 -3.68 -24.90
N ALA A 192 10.32 -3.08 -25.86
CA ALA A 192 10.36 -1.63 -26.07
C ALA A 192 9.88 -0.87 -24.83
N ALA A 193 8.79 -1.33 -24.19
CA ALA A 193 8.30 -0.74 -22.94
C ALA A 193 9.31 -0.92 -21.81
N GLN A 194 9.94 -2.08 -21.68
CA GLN A 194 10.99 -2.35 -20.68
C GLN A 194 12.18 -1.40 -20.81
N SER A 195 12.62 -1.11 -22.05
CA SER A 195 13.77 -0.23 -22.29
C SER A 195 13.61 1.17 -21.71
N THR A 196 12.37 1.60 -21.48
CA THR A 196 12.03 2.90 -20.88
C THR A 196 11.89 2.83 -19.36
N LEU A 197 11.92 1.63 -18.77
CA LEU A 197 11.84 1.46 -17.33
C LEU A 197 13.22 1.61 -16.68
N VAL A 198 13.31 2.49 -15.70
CA VAL A 198 14.46 2.48 -14.77
C VAL A 198 14.26 1.30 -13.82
N ILE A 199 14.85 0.16 -14.15
CA ILE A 199 14.87 -1.01 -13.27
C ILE A 199 16.05 -0.80 -12.34
N GLY A 200 15.77 -0.56 -11.03
CA GLY A 200 16.82 -0.58 -10.03
C GLY A 200 17.45 -1.97 -10.00
N VAL A 201 18.77 -2.02 -9.97
CA VAL A 201 19.51 -3.27 -9.76
C VAL A 201 19.14 -3.78 -8.36
N THR A 202 18.43 -4.90 -8.31
CA THR A 202 18.16 -5.64 -7.06
C THR A 202 19.28 -6.61 -6.77
#